data_4526a4e615588291d5445817d2008a7a
#
_entry.id   4526a4e615588291d5445817d2008a7a
#
_cell.length_a   1.000
_cell.length_b   1.000
_cell.length_c   1.000
_cell.angle_alpha   90.00
_cell.angle_beta   90.00
_cell.angle_gamma   90.00
#
_symmetry.space_group_name_H-M   'P 1'
#
loop_
_entity.id
_entity.type
_entity.pdbx_description
1 polymer ?
#
loop_
_entity_poly.entity_id
_entity_poly.type
_entity_poly.pdbx_seq_one_letter_code
_entity_poly.pdbx_strand_id
1 'polypeptide(L)'
;MLLDTSGLLCLHNRAEPFHAHACTLYHAAHVRLTHSYVLAEFVALAHARRLPRVAALTFIVDLGENPDIETVWVDEALPHDAIALL
;
A
#
# COMPACT_ATOMS: atom_id res chain seq x y z
N MET A 1 5.55 1.70 -10.67
CA MET A 1 4.45 2.32 -9.90
C MET A 1 4.78 2.23 -8.42
N LEU A 2 4.84 3.36 -7.77
CA LEU A 2 4.97 3.40 -6.32
C LEU A 2 3.58 3.30 -5.69
N LEU A 3 3.40 2.33 -4.82
CA LEU A 3 2.15 2.12 -4.07
C LEU A 3 2.26 2.87 -2.74
N ASP A 4 1.76 4.09 -2.73
CA ASP A 4 1.66 4.89 -1.50
C ASP A 4 0.39 4.56 -0.71
N THR A 5 0.25 5.18 0.47
CA THR A 5 -0.89 4.93 1.36
C THR A 5 -2.24 5.21 0.68
N SER A 6 -2.35 6.34 -0.02
CA SER A 6 -3.58 6.69 -0.74
C SER A 6 -3.88 5.73 -1.88
N GLY A 7 -2.85 5.32 -2.62
CA GLY A 7 -2.98 4.33 -3.69
C GLY A 7 -3.47 2.98 -3.17
N LEU A 8 -2.92 2.51 -2.06
CA LEU A 8 -3.36 1.28 -1.42
C LEU A 8 -4.82 1.35 -0.96
N LEU A 9 -5.22 2.50 -0.39
CA LEU A 9 -6.60 2.70 0.01
C LEU A 9 -7.54 2.61 -1.19
N CYS A 10 -7.21 3.25 -2.30
CA CYS A 10 -8.01 3.20 -3.52
C CYS A 10 -8.09 1.77 -4.11
N LEU A 11 -7.02 1.00 -4.03
CA LEU A 11 -7.03 -0.40 -4.48
C LEU A 11 -7.89 -1.27 -3.58
N HIS A 12 -7.82 -1.07 -2.28
CA HIS A 12 -8.51 -1.90 -1.31
C HIS A 12 -10.01 -1.58 -1.20
N ASN A 13 -10.37 -0.31 -1.16
CA ASN A 13 -11.72 0.13 -0.87
C ASN A 13 -12.49 0.48 -2.14
N ARG A 14 -13.45 -0.36 -2.51
CA ARG A 14 -14.28 -0.17 -3.72
C ARG A 14 -15.15 1.07 -3.66
N ALA A 15 -15.40 1.61 -2.46
CA ALA A 15 -16.19 2.83 -2.30
C ALA A 15 -15.40 4.09 -2.63
N GLU A 16 -14.07 4.00 -2.76
CA GLU A 16 -13.25 5.15 -3.14
C GLU A 16 -13.55 5.58 -4.59
N PRO A 17 -13.70 6.90 -4.84
CA PRO A 17 -14.02 7.40 -6.19
C PRO A 17 -12.99 6.99 -7.24
N PHE A 18 -11.73 6.85 -6.86
CA PHE A 18 -10.64 6.51 -7.77
C PHE A 18 -10.29 5.02 -7.79
N HIS A 19 -11.14 4.16 -7.19
CA HIS A 19 -10.87 2.72 -7.12
C HIS A 19 -10.61 2.11 -8.50
N ALA A 20 -11.52 2.31 -9.45
CA ALA A 20 -11.39 1.75 -10.80
C ALA A 20 -10.14 2.26 -11.52
N HIS A 21 -9.83 3.55 -11.37
CA HIS A 21 -8.63 4.14 -11.97
C HIS A 21 -7.35 3.56 -11.35
N ALA A 22 -7.33 3.40 -10.02
CA ALA A 22 -6.20 2.80 -9.32
C ALA A 22 -5.97 1.35 -9.77
N CYS A 23 -7.02 0.56 -9.91
CA CYS A 23 -6.93 -0.81 -10.40
C CYS A 23 -6.37 -0.87 -11.82
N THR A 24 -6.82 0.04 -12.70
CA THR A 24 -6.31 0.13 -14.07
C THR A 24 -4.82 0.44 -14.09
N LEU A 25 -4.37 1.41 -13.30
CA LEU A 25 -2.96 1.76 -13.20
C LEU A 25 -2.13 0.62 -12.62
N TYR A 26 -2.65 -0.05 -11.61
CA TYR A 26 -1.99 -1.18 -10.98
C TYR A 26 -1.74 -2.32 -11.97
N HIS A 27 -2.75 -2.70 -12.73
CA HIS A 27 -2.64 -3.79 -13.71
C HIS A 27 -1.79 -3.42 -14.92
N ALA A 28 -1.72 -2.14 -15.29
CA ALA A 28 -0.90 -1.68 -16.40
C ALA A 28 0.58 -1.50 -16.03
N ALA A 29 0.92 -1.42 -14.75
CA ALA A 29 2.29 -1.17 -14.31
C ALA A 29 3.20 -2.37 -14.56
N HIS A 30 4.41 -2.11 -15.07
CA HIS A 30 5.45 -3.14 -15.23
C HIS A 30 6.17 -3.44 -13.92
N VAL A 31 6.28 -2.44 -13.05
CA VAL A 31 6.92 -2.56 -11.74
C VAL A 31 5.98 -1.97 -10.69
N ARG A 32 5.83 -2.69 -9.58
CA ARG A 32 5.02 -2.26 -8.44
C ARG A 32 5.91 -2.29 -7.21
N LEU A 33 6.00 -1.16 -6.53
CA LEU A 33 6.91 -0.96 -5.41
C LEU A 33 6.17 -0.33 -4.24
N THR A 34 6.39 -0.84 -3.05
CA THR A 34 5.94 -0.23 -1.80
C THR A 34 7.01 -0.37 -0.73
N HIS A 35 6.77 0.16 0.46
CA HIS A 35 7.68 -0.03 1.58
C HIS A 35 6.92 -0.22 2.90
N SER A 36 7.62 -0.72 3.91
CA SER A 36 6.99 -1.14 5.16
C SER A 36 6.28 -0.02 5.92
N TYR A 37 6.77 1.23 5.84
CA TYR A 37 6.08 2.35 6.47
C TYR A 37 4.74 2.67 5.80
N VAL A 38 4.65 2.53 4.49
CA VAL A 38 3.38 2.71 3.77
C VAL A 38 2.37 1.65 4.21
N LEU A 39 2.81 0.41 4.37
CA LEU A 39 1.94 -0.66 4.85
C LEU A 39 1.40 -0.35 6.24
N ALA A 40 2.25 0.14 7.14
CA ALA A 40 1.83 0.54 8.50
C ALA A 40 0.86 1.73 8.48
N GLU A 41 1.13 2.73 7.66
CA GLU A 41 0.24 3.88 7.50
C GLU A 41 -1.12 3.47 6.92
N PHE A 42 -1.14 2.54 5.98
CA PHE A 42 -2.39 2.02 5.44
C PHE A 42 -3.25 1.39 6.52
N VAL A 43 -2.66 0.55 7.37
CA VAL A 43 -3.40 -0.09 8.47
C VAL A 43 -3.99 0.95 9.41
N ALA A 44 -3.21 1.97 9.77
CA ALA A 44 -3.68 3.07 10.62
C ALA A 44 -4.81 3.86 9.97
N LEU A 45 -4.69 4.16 8.68
CA LEU A 45 -5.71 4.90 7.93
C LEU A 45 -7.01 4.09 7.79
N ALA A 46 -6.90 2.80 7.49
CA ALA A 46 -8.04 1.90 7.41
C ALA A 46 -8.79 1.86 8.75
N HIS A 47 -8.06 1.79 9.87
CA HIS A 47 -8.64 1.83 11.19
C HIS A 47 -9.36 3.17 11.45
N ALA A 48 -8.72 4.29 11.12
CA ALA A 48 -9.31 5.62 11.31
C ALA A 48 -10.61 5.80 10.49
N ARG A 49 -10.68 5.19 9.33
CA ARG A 49 -11.88 5.21 8.46
C ARG A 49 -12.88 4.12 8.80
N ARG A 50 -12.65 3.34 9.84
CA ARG A 50 -13.53 2.26 10.28
C ARG A 50 -13.77 1.19 9.21
N LEU A 51 -12.79 0.93 8.36
CA LEU A 51 -12.86 -0.17 7.41
C LEU A 51 -12.73 -1.51 8.17
N PRO A 52 -13.33 -2.60 7.63
CA PRO A 52 -13.25 -3.90 8.28
C PRO A 52 -11.81 -4.33 8.52
N ARG A 53 -11.46 -4.58 9.79
CA ARG A 53 -10.08 -4.85 10.19
C ARG A 53 -9.51 -6.11 9.56
N VAL A 54 -10.28 -7.19 9.56
CA VAL A 54 -9.80 -8.47 9.01
C VAL A 54 -9.51 -8.34 7.52
N ALA A 55 -10.39 -7.68 6.78
CA ALA A 55 -10.19 -7.46 5.35
C ALA A 55 -8.96 -6.59 5.07
N ALA A 56 -8.74 -5.53 5.85
CA ALA A 56 -7.58 -4.66 5.69
C ALA A 56 -6.27 -5.39 6.01
N LEU A 57 -6.24 -6.18 7.09
CA LEU A 57 -5.05 -6.95 7.46
C LEU A 57 -4.76 -8.05 6.43
N THR A 58 -5.79 -8.74 5.94
CA THR A 58 -5.63 -9.76 4.89
C THR A 58 -5.06 -9.13 3.62
N PHE A 59 -5.57 -7.97 3.23
CA PHE A 59 -5.06 -7.23 2.07
C PHE A 59 -3.56 -6.94 2.22
N ILE A 60 -3.13 -6.48 3.38
CA ILE A 60 -1.71 -6.15 3.63
C ILE A 60 -0.82 -7.40 3.63
N VAL A 61 -1.28 -8.49 4.23
CA VAL A 61 -0.53 -9.75 4.23
C VAL A 61 -0.37 -10.27 2.80
N ASP A 62 -1.46 -10.29 2.03
CA ASP A 62 -1.43 -10.75 0.65
C ASP A 62 -0.51 -9.86 -0.20
N LEU A 63 -0.55 -8.55 0.02
CA LEU A 63 0.31 -7.61 -0.69
C LEU A 63 1.78 -7.87 -0.40
N GLY A 64 2.13 -8.08 0.88
CA GLY A 64 3.51 -8.35 1.31
C GLY A 64 4.05 -9.68 0.80
N GLU A 65 3.18 -10.64 0.53
CA GLU A 65 3.54 -11.97 0.00
C GLU A 65 3.44 -12.06 -1.52
N ASN A 66 2.91 -11.03 -2.18
CA ASN A 66 2.72 -11.03 -3.62
C ASN A 66 4.07 -10.88 -4.34
N PRO A 67 4.49 -11.88 -5.16
CA PRO A 67 5.77 -11.82 -5.86
C PRO A 67 5.82 -10.73 -6.94
N ASP A 68 4.68 -10.21 -7.39
CA ASP A 68 4.60 -9.15 -8.37
C ASP A 68 4.80 -7.74 -7.77
N ILE A 69 4.95 -7.67 -6.45
CA ILE A 69 5.15 -6.42 -5.72
C ILE A 69 6.48 -6.48 -4.98
N GLU A 70 7.34 -5.51 -5.23
CA GLU A 70 8.56 -5.36 -4.47
C GLU A 70 8.29 -4.52 -3.23
N THR A 71 8.56 -5.09 -2.05
CA THR A 71 8.41 -4.40 -0.78
C THR A 71 9.79 -4.08 -0.21
N VAL A 72 10.06 -2.80 -0.01
CA VAL A 72 11.27 -2.34 0.65
C VAL A 72 11.00 -2.30 2.15
N TRP A 73 11.76 -3.11 2.89
CA TRP A 73 11.66 -3.14 4.35
C TRP A 73 12.59 -2.11 4.93
N VAL A 74 12.02 -1.16 5.65
CA VAL A 74 12.75 -0.05 6.26
C VAL A 74 13.00 -0.40 7.72
N ASP A 75 14.27 -0.39 8.13
CA ASP A 75 14.64 -0.57 9.52
C ASP A 75 14.98 0.77 10.18
N GLU A 76 15.22 0.75 11.49
CA GLU A 76 15.53 1.95 12.27
C GLU A 76 16.88 2.57 11.89
N ALA A 77 17.73 1.84 11.20
CA ALA A 77 19.04 2.34 10.78
C ALA A 77 18.96 3.27 9.56
N LEU A 78 17.84 3.27 8.83
CA LEU A 78 17.68 4.13 7.67
C LEU A 78 17.26 5.55 8.09
N PRO A 79 17.93 6.59 7.55
CA PRO A 79 17.51 7.96 7.79
C PRO A 79 16.11 8.23 7.21
N HIS A 80 15.36 9.13 7.85
CA HIS A 80 14.07 9.56 7.32
C HIS A 80 14.14 10.08 5.90
N ASP A 81 15.24 10.73 5.54
CA ASP A 81 15.45 11.26 4.19
C ASP A 81 15.47 10.14 3.13
N ALA A 82 16.04 8.99 3.46
CA ALA A 82 16.05 7.85 2.56
C ALA A 82 14.63 7.29 2.35
N ILE A 83 13.79 7.33 3.37
CA ILE A 83 12.39 6.90 3.29
C ILE A 83 11.60 7.84 2.37
N ALA A 84 11.85 9.13 2.45
CA ALA A 84 11.16 10.13 1.64
C ALA A 84 11.47 9.98 0.14
N LEU A 85 12.57 9.33 -0.22
CA LEU A 85 12.96 9.09 -1.61
C LEU A 85 12.29 7.84 -2.20
N LEU A 86 11.70 7.03 -1.36
CA LEU A 86 10.99 5.84 -1.79
C LEU A 86 9.57 6.20 -2.20
#